data_f3702067f5ef5c550ed3384229b7ffd6
#
_entry.id   f3702067f5ef5c550ed3384229b7ffd6
#
_cell.length_a   1.000
_cell.length_b   1.000
_cell.length_c   1.000
_cell.angle_alpha   90.00
_cell.angle_beta   90.00
_cell.angle_gamma   90.00
#
_symmetry.space_group_name_H-M   'P 1'
#
loop_
_entity.id
_entity.type
_entity.pdbx_description
1 polymer ?
#
loop_
_entity_poly.entity_id
_entity_poly.type
_entity_poly.pdbx_seq_one_letter_code
_entity_poly.pdbx_strand_id
1 'polypeptide(L)'
;MAEKILAGRAAGPARAKHEVDVKVDQVVLVRDPRRALAEGVAAGLKKASPEVSIAYDTVCVRDPSSPAPLATEALSHGLSVARAGAGFPAPVHLERFASPARLAVTDEPRLAALGGVGMLTWVVPPSALGHALARGRVRLRPPRSIQVQLTGKLRPFVGARDVAFEWIRRDLAGIVQRVATSSESPVVLEFGGPGARFLSVAERAILCAVAPHVGAVGALFGSDERTEVFLRDERRSKAHRSLAPDAGAPFEEVVSLDLGAVDPLVRHQGSIVPVRELAGKPVSQVLLGGDTGSTLRELFVVATLLKSKRVPKGLDFLLAAPSRQMLEVLAESGALADLIATGARLVEPDPRIATGLLYPPPGPGLSLTTCEPEGPANVVVASAETLAYAVATGKIGDPRAFKRPVRVTVPRVLPTDDVFVSR
;
A
#
# COMPACT_ATOMS: atom_id res chain seq x y z
N MET A 1 16.69 8.77 7.78
CA MET A 1 16.63 7.32 7.45
C MET A 1 16.89 7.08 5.97
N ALA A 2 16.25 7.79 5.07
CA ALA A 2 16.45 7.63 3.62
C ALA A 2 17.90 7.85 3.19
N GLU A 3 18.53 8.90 3.70
CA GLU A 3 19.96 9.15 3.43
C GLU A 3 20.87 8.00 3.89
N LYS A 4 20.60 7.37 5.03
CA LYS A 4 21.36 6.19 5.49
C LYS A 4 21.25 5.02 4.52
N ILE A 5 20.03 4.76 4.01
CA ILE A 5 19.80 3.68 3.05
C ILE A 5 20.59 3.96 1.77
N LEU A 6 20.58 5.19 1.26
CA LEU A 6 21.26 5.56 0.02
C LEU A 6 22.78 5.63 0.21
N ALA A 7 23.26 6.24 1.31
CA ALA A 7 24.69 6.36 1.58
C ALA A 7 25.41 5.00 1.67
N GLY A 8 24.74 4.01 2.31
CA GLY A 8 25.27 2.64 2.37
C GLY A 8 25.32 1.90 1.03
N ARG A 9 24.79 2.48 -0.05
CA ARG A 9 24.68 1.89 -1.39
C ARG A 9 25.30 2.72 -2.50
N ALA A 10 25.67 3.97 -2.20
CA ALA A 10 26.24 4.89 -3.17
C ALA A 10 27.68 4.49 -3.53
N ALA A 11 28.06 4.66 -4.80
CA ALA A 11 29.42 4.42 -5.28
C ALA A 11 30.42 5.54 -4.91
N GLY A 12 29.99 6.56 -4.19
CA GLY A 12 30.79 7.70 -3.75
C GLY A 12 29.99 8.61 -2.80
N PRO A 13 30.56 9.73 -2.34
CA PRO A 13 29.89 10.62 -1.42
C PRO A 13 28.58 11.16 -2.04
N ALA A 14 27.47 10.92 -1.36
CA ALA A 14 26.16 11.43 -1.77
C ALA A 14 26.12 12.96 -1.55
N ARG A 15 26.38 13.74 -2.60
CA ARG A 15 26.25 15.21 -2.56
C ARG A 15 24.84 15.59 -2.98
N ALA A 16 24.16 16.42 -2.19
CA ALA A 16 22.74 16.75 -2.30
C ALA A 16 22.27 17.26 -3.67
N LYS A 17 23.14 17.85 -4.49
CA LYS A 17 22.76 18.45 -5.78
C LYS A 17 23.06 17.58 -7.02
N HIS A 18 23.68 16.43 -6.86
CA HIS A 18 24.08 15.57 -7.99
C HIS A 18 23.44 14.19 -7.87
N GLU A 19 23.09 13.61 -9.01
CA GLU A 19 22.73 12.21 -9.07
C GLU A 19 23.89 11.33 -8.63
N VAL A 20 23.59 10.35 -7.82
CA VAL A 20 24.55 9.34 -7.36
C VAL A 20 24.16 7.97 -7.91
N ASP A 21 25.15 7.19 -8.24
CA ASP A 21 24.96 5.81 -8.67
C ASP A 21 24.80 4.92 -7.43
N VAL A 22 23.62 4.30 -7.27
CA VAL A 22 23.20 3.58 -6.07
C VAL A 22 22.96 2.12 -6.39
N LYS A 23 23.51 1.21 -5.58
CA LYS A 23 23.19 -0.22 -5.66
C LYS A 23 21.73 -0.44 -5.25
N VAL A 24 21.02 -1.27 -6.01
CA VAL A 24 19.61 -1.62 -5.77
C VAL A 24 19.53 -3.02 -5.16
N ASP A 25 18.74 -3.18 -4.10
CA ASP A 25 18.51 -4.49 -3.49
C ASP A 25 17.40 -5.26 -4.22
N GLN A 26 16.35 -4.54 -4.68
CA GLN A 26 15.19 -5.14 -5.32
C GLN A 26 14.74 -4.35 -6.54
N VAL A 27 14.35 -5.06 -7.59
CA VAL A 27 13.63 -4.50 -8.76
C VAL A 27 12.26 -5.14 -8.84
N VAL A 28 11.21 -4.31 -8.88
CA VAL A 28 9.82 -4.74 -8.86
C VAL A 28 9.10 -4.17 -10.06
N LEU A 29 8.68 -5.03 -10.98
CA LEU A 29 8.00 -4.68 -12.22
C LEU A 29 6.50 -4.93 -12.07
N VAL A 30 5.68 -3.91 -12.33
CA VAL A 30 4.22 -3.99 -12.14
C VAL A 30 3.46 -3.45 -13.35
N ARG A 31 3.70 -2.19 -13.76
CA ARG A 31 2.89 -1.49 -14.77
C ARG A 31 3.27 -1.84 -16.19
N ASP A 32 4.57 -1.81 -16.49
CA ASP A 32 5.08 -2.11 -17.83
C ASP A 32 6.29 -3.06 -17.79
N PRO A 33 6.10 -4.29 -17.29
CA PRO A 33 7.19 -5.24 -17.09
C PRO A 33 7.86 -5.62 -18.42
N ARG A 34 7.13 -5.68 -19.53
CA ARG A 34 7.69 -6.03 -20.84
C ARG A 34 8.65 -4.99 -21.35
N ARG A 35 8.27 -3.71 -21.23
CA ARG A 35 9.14 -2.62 -21.64
C ARG A 35 10.40 -2.58 -20.79
N ALA A 36 10.28 -2.73 -19.47
CA ALA A 36 11.42 -2.80 -18.57
C ALA A 36 12.37 -3.96 -18.89
N LEU A 37 11.83 -5.14 -19.25
CA LEU A 37 12.63 -6.28 -19.70
C LEU A 37 13.33 -6.00 -21.04
N ALA A 38 12.62 -5.45 -22.04
CA ALA A 38 13.21 -5.09 -23.32
C ALA A 38 14.36 -4.07 -23.18
N GLU A 39 14.19 -3.04 -22.34
CA GLU A 39 15.24 -2.09 -21.99
C GLU A 39 16.41 -2.77 -21.28
N GLY A 40 16.12 -3.74 -20.40
CA GLY A 40 17.15 -4.55 -19.74
C GLY A 40 17.96 -5.37 -20.74
N VAL A 41 17.32 -6.02 -21.69
CA VAL A 41 17.98 -6.79 -22.76
C VAL A 41 18.85 -5.87 -23.62
N ALA A 42 18.37 -4.70 -23.99
CA ALA A 42 19.15 -3.68 -24.69
C ALA A 42 20.38 -3.22 -23.87
N ALA A 43 20.28 -3.19 -22.52
CA ALA A 43 21.38 -2.90 -21.60
C ALA A 43 22.29 -4.11 -21.31
N GLY A 44 22.05 -5.25 -21.94
CA GLY A 44 22.85 -6.47 -21.80
C GLY A 44 22.40 -7.42 -20.69
N LEU A 45 21.13 -7.39 -20.30
CA LEU A 45 20.54 -8.30 -19.35
C LEU A 45 20.62 -9.75 -19.84
N LYS A 46 21.37 -10.58 -19.15
CA LYS A 46 21.36 -12.04 -19.29
C LYS A 46 20.60 -12.68 -18.13
N LYS A 47 20.95 -12.27 -16.93
CA LYS A 47 20.29 -12.67 -15.67
C LYS A 47 20.19 -11.43 -14.78
N ALA A 48 19.08 -11.28 -14.08
CA ALA A 48 18.86 -10.15 -13.17
C ALA A 48 19.93 -10.09 -12.09
N SER A 49 20.51 -8.89 -11.92
CA SER A 49 21.62 -8.64 -10.99
C SER A 49 21.16 -8.40 -9.53
N PRO A 50 20.02 -7.71 -9.24
CA PRO A 50 19.57 -7.52 -7.87
C PRO A 50 19.18 -8.85 -7.18
N GLU A 51 19.36 -8.88 -5.86
CA GLU A 51 19.05 -10.05 -5.02
C GLU A 51 17.59 -10.51 -5.18
N VAL A 52 16.68 -9.54 -5.29
CA VAL A 52 15.25 -9.78 -5.52
C VAL A 52 14.82 -9.07 -6.79
N SER A 53 14.37 -9.81 -7.78
CA SER A 53 13.85 -9.30 -9.04
C SER A 53 12.53 -9.98 -9.37
N ILE A 54 11.44 -9.22 -9.35
CA ILE A 54 10.07 -9.76 -9.41
C ILE A 54 9.26 -9.00 -10.45
N ALA A 55 8.44 -9.73 -11.20
CA ALA A 55 7.40 -9.18 -12.05
C ALA A 55 6.03 -9.65 -11.56
N TYR A 56 5.07 -8.73 -11.51
CA TYR A 56 3.69 -9.03 -11.13
C TYR A 56 2.82 -9.13 -12.36
N ASP A 57 2.15 -10.28 -12.52
CA ASP A 57 1.04 -10.42 -13.48
C ASP A 57 -0.26 -10.04 -12.78
N THR A 58 -0.71 -8.81 -12.99
CA THR A 58 -1.88 -8.24 -12.29
C THR A 58 -3.20 -8.45 -13.03
N VAL A 59 -3.17 -9.01 -14.25
CA VAL A 59 -4.36 -9.21 -15.08
C VAL A 59 -5.02 -10.53 -14.71
N CYS A 60 -5.96 -10.51 -13.78
CA CYS A 60 -6.68 -11.69 -13.32
C CYS A 60 -7.86 -12.03 -14.26
N VAL A 61 -8.62 -11.02 -14.68
CA VAL A 61 -9.73 -11.18 -15.60
C VAL A 61 -9.26 -10.89 -17.02
N ARG A 62 -9.04 -11.95 -17.82
CA ARG A 62 -8.51 -11.85 -19.16
C ARG A 62 -9.61 -11.91 -20.22
N ASP A 63 -9.41 -11.18 -21.28
CA ASP A 63 -10.19 -11.21 -22.54
C ASP A 63 -9.25 -11.39 -23.74
N PRO A 64 -9.76 -11.54 -24.98
CA PRO A 64 -8.92 -11.73 -26.17
C PRO A 64 -7.92 -10.60 -26.46
N SER A 65 -8.13 -9.40 -25.90
CA SER A 65 -7.22 -8.25 -26.04
C SER A 65 -6.16 -8.21 -24.95
N SER A 66 -6.30 -9.02 -23.91
CA SER A 66 -5.37 -9.04 -22.77
C SER A 66 -3.98 -9.52 -23.22
N PRO A 67 -2.90 -8.91 -22.73
CA PRO A 67 -1.54 -9.33 -23.05
C PRO A 67 -1.31 -10.78 -22.60
N ALA A 68 -0.47 -11.52 -23.31
CA ALA A 68 -0.07 -12.87 -22.93
C ALA A 68 0.57 -12.90 -21.54
N PRO A 69 0.52 -14.02 -20.80
CA PRO A 69 1.21 -14.14 -19.52
C PRO A 69 2.71 -13.83 -19.64
N LEU A 70 3.24 -13.10 -18.65
CA LEU A 70 4.62 -12.60 -18.63
C LEU A 70 5.64 -13.67 -18.23
N ALA A 71 5.21 -14.79 -17.62
CA ALA A 71 6.07 -15.73 -16.91
C ALA A 71 7.28 -16.22 -17.72
N THR A 72 7.08 -16.65 -18.98
CA THR A 72 8.17 -17.25 -19.77
C THR A 72 9.32 -16.30 -20.01
N GLU A 73 9.03 -15.06 -20.37
CA GLU A 73 10.04 -14.03 -20.66
C GLU A 73 10.79 -13.62 -19.37
N ALA A 74 10.07 -13.30 -18.31
CA ALA A 74 10.68 -12.90 -17.04
C ALA A 74 11.54 -13.99 -16.40
N LEU A 75 11.06 -15.25 -16.42
CA LEU A 75 11.79 -16.40 -15.91
C LEU A 75 13.07 -16.67 -16.68
N SER A 76 13.11 -16.43 -18.01
CA SER A 76 14.32 -16.61 -18.83
C SER A 76 15.47 -15.73 -18.36
N HIS A 77 15.16 -14.56 -17.77
CA HIS A 77 16.13 -13.61 -17.22
C HIS A 77 16.31 -13.75 -15.70
N GLY A 78 15.79 -14.81 -15.07
CA GLY A 78 15.96 -15.09 -13.64
C GLY A 78 15.13 -14.21 -12.71
N LEU A 79 14.05 -13.58 -13.20
CA LEU A 79 13.07 -12.96 -12.32
C LEU A 79 12.10 -14.03 -11.78
N SER A 80 11.58 -13.78 -10.58
CA SER A 80 10.37 -14.48 -10.12
C SER A 80 9.13 -13.77 -10.66
N VAL A 81 8.06 -14.52 -10.88
CA VAL A 81 6.80 -13.96 -11.37
C VAL A 81 5.68 -14.29 -10.39
N ALA A 82 5.01 -13.23 -9.89
CA ALA A 82 3.75 -13.41 -9.18
C ALA A 82 2.66 -13.81 -10.17
N ARG A 83 1.97 -14.91 -9.89
CA ARG A 83 0.84 -15.38 -10.71
C ARG A 83 -0.35 -14.42 -10.55
N ALA A 84 -1.15 -14.32 -11.60
CA ALA A 84 -2.46 -13.70 -11.51
C ALA A 84 -3.28 -14.36 -10.38
N GLY A 85 -3.95 -13.55 -9.56
CA GLY A 85 -4.68 -14.05 -8.39
C GLY A 85 -3.84 -14.20 -7.11
N ALA A 86 -2.54 -13.95 -7.15
CA ALA A 86 -1.70 -13.89 -5.93
C ALA A 86 -2.13 -12.78 -4.96
N GLY A 87 -2.71 -11.72 -5.49
CA GLY A 87 -3.10 -10.52 -4.77
C GLY A 87 -2.56 -9.26 -5.46
N PHE A 88 -2.74 -8.14 -4.79
CA PHE A 88 -2.20 -6.87 -5.26
C PHE A 88 -0.70 -6.76 -4.95
N PRO A 89 0.08 -6.06 -5.80
CA PRO A 89 1.54 -6.02 -5.66
C PRO A 89 2.04 -5.52 -4.31
N ALA A 90 1.48 -4.44 -3.77
CA ALA A 90 2.00 -3.84 -2.55
C ALA A 90 1.80 -4.74 -1.31
N PRO A 91 0.61 -5.28 -0.99
CA PRO A 91 0.45 -6.20 0.13
C PRO A 91 1.24 -7.50 -0.05
N VAL A 92 1.23 -8.10 -1.25
CA VAL A 92 1.99 -9.33 -1.51
C VAL A 92 3.50 -9.11 -1.35
N HIS A 93 4.02 -7.99 -1.84
CA HIS A 93 5.45 -7.67 -1.72
C HIS A 93 5.84 -7.37 -0.26
N LEU A 94 4.95 -6.70 0.48
CA LEU A 94 5.13 -6.42 1.91
C LEU A 94 5.27 -7.72 2.72
N GLU A 95 4.39 -8.69 2.48
CA GLU A 95 4.37 -9.99 3.13
C GLU A 95 5.62 -10.82 2.81
N ARG A 96 6.07 -10.81 1.55
CA ARG A 96 7.05 -11.80 1.05
C ARG A 96 8.49 -11.30 0.95
N PHE A 97 8.72 -10.03 0.61
CA PHE A 97 10.05 -9.55 0.22
C PHE A 97 10.51 -8.29 0.92
N ALA A 98 9.59 -7.43 1.35
CA ALA A 98 9.96 -6.17 1.94
C ALA A 98 10.70 -6.37 3.27
N SER A 99 11.76 -5.61 3.48
CA SER A 99 12.55 -5.62 4.72
C SER A 99 13.16 -4.26 5.03
N PRO A 100 13.40 -3.95 6.30
CA PRO A 100 13.94 -2.65 6.70
C PRO A 100 15.31 -2.38 6.08
N ALA A 101 15.62 -1.10 5.92
CA ALA A 101 16.92 -0.60 5.45
C ALA A 101 17.32 -1.13 4.05
N ARG A 102 16.37 -1.49 3.20
CA ARG A 102 16.58 -1.90 1.81
C ARG A 102 16.04 -0.86 0.84
N LEU A 103 16.56 -0.88 -0.40
CA LEU A 103 16.13 -0.04 -1.51
C LEU A 103 15.49 -0.90 -2.60
N ALA A 104 14.25 -0.61 -2.95
CA ALA A 104 13.59 -1.12 -4.14
C ALA A 104 13.40 -0.03 -5.19
N VAL A 105 13.54 -0.38 -6.47
CA VAL A 105 13.09 0.44 -7.59
C VAL A 105 11.93 -0.23 -8.32
N THR A 106 10.99 0.58 -8.77
CA THR A 106 9.72 0.09 -9.34
C THR A 106 9.12 1.10 -10.32
N ASP A 107 8.16 0.67 -11.12
CA ASP A 107 7.26 1.51 -11.92
C ASP A 107 5.89 1.75 -11.24
N GLU A 108 5.69 1.23 -10.00
CA GLU A 108 4.42 1.27 -9.29
C GLU A 108 4.48 2.18 -8.05
N PRO A 109 3.88 3.38 -8.08
CA PRO A 109 3.90 4.31 -6.95
C PRO A 109 3.29 3.75 -5.65
N ARG A 110 2.31 2.84 -5.74
CA ARG A 110 1.69 2.24 -4.55
C ARG A 110 2.64 1.39 -3.72
N LEU A 111 3.76 0.95 -4.31
CA LEU A 111 4.83 0.29 -3.55
C LEU A 111 5.52 1.20 -2.53
N ALA A 112 5.24 2.51 -2.49
CA ALA A 112 5.60 3.37 -1.36
C ALA A 112 5.10 2.80 -0.01
N ALA A 113 4.02 2.00 -0.02
CA ALA A 113 3.51 1.25 1.13
C ALA A 113 4.59 0.41 1.84
N LEU A 114 5.62 -0.07 1.13
CA LEU A 114 6.71 -0.87 1.73
C LEU A 114 7.53 -0.09 2.76
N GLY A 115 7.41 1.24 2.78
CA GLY A 115 7.96 2.08 3.83
C GLY A 115 7.39 1.79 5.23
N GLY A 116 6.23 1.13 5.31
CA GLY A 116 5.63 0.68 6.56
C GLY A 116 6.49 -0.32 7.34
N VAL A 117 7.30 -1.12 6.65
CA VAL A 117 8.31 -2.01 7.25
C VAL A 117 9.70 -1.37 7.32
N GLY A 118 9.87 -0.15 6.79
CA GLY A 118 11.15 0.57 6.73
C GLY A 118 11.95 0.30 5.45
N MET A 119 11.31 -0.07 4.35
CA MET A 119 11.93 -0.23 3.04
C MET A 119 11.74 1.02 2.18
N LEU A 120 12.82 1.59 1.67
CA LEU A 120 12.74 2.70 0.74
C LEU A 120 12.37 2.19 -0.66
N THR A 121 11.30 2.74 -1.23
CA THR A 121 10.90 2.49 -2.61
C THR A 121 11.08 3.73 -3.45
N TRP A 122 11.52 3.56 -4.69
CA TRP A 122 11.72 4.67 -5.61
C TRP A 122 11.13 4.34 -6.98
N VAL A 123 10.22 5.19 -7.44
CA VAL A 123 9.63 5.04 -8.76
C VAL A 123 10.58 5.57 -9.82
N VAL A 124 10.86 4.75 -10.83
CA VAL A 124 11.74 5.09 -11.94
C VAL A 124 11.13 4.65 -13.27
N PRO A 125 11.53 5.26 -14.41
CA PRO A 125 11.01 4.86 -15.72
C PRO A 125 11.49 3.46 -16.13
N PRO A 126 10.81 2.79 -17.08
CA PRO A 126 11.16 1.45 -17.55
C PRO A 126 12.62 1.30 -18.03
N SER A 127 13.19 2.33 -18.63
CA SER A 127 14.62 2.34 -19.04
C SER A 127 15.56 2.22 -17.84
N ALA A 128 15.28 2.95 -16.76
CA ALA A 128 16.08 2.84 -15.52
C ALA A 128 15.86 1.50 -14.82
N LEU A 129 14.65 0.93 -14.86
CA LEU A 129 14.37 -0.42 -14.35
C LEU A 129 15.15 -1.49 -15.12
N GLY A 130 15.14 -1.42 -16.46
CA GLY A 130 15.91 -2.34 -17.31
C GLY A 130 17.41 -2.25 -17.01
N HIS A 131 17.92 -1.03 -16.84
CA HIS A 131 19.33 -0.83 -16.44
C HIS A 131 19.60 -1.39 -15.04
N ALA A 132 18.69 -1.18 -14.07
CA ALA A 132 18.81 -1.73 -12.73
C ALA A 132 18.79 -3.27 -12.74
N LEU A 133 17.95 -3.90 -13.57
CA LEU A 133 17.97 -5.36 -13.76
C LEU A 133 19.33 -5.85 -14.28
N ALA A 134 19.88 -5.18 -15.30
CA ALA A 134 21.12 -5.61 -15.94
C ALA A 134 22.36 -5.34 -15.08
N ARG A 135 22.40 -4.23 -14.36
CA ARG A 135 23.61 -3.72 -13.66
C ARG A 135 23.51 -3.74 -12.13
N GLY A 136 22.32 -3.95 -11.56
CA GLY A 136 22.08 -3.88 -10.11
C GLY A 136 22.22 -2.47 -9.53
N ARG A 137 22.14 -1.43 -10.35
CA ARG A 137 22.38 -0.04 -9.95
C ARG A 137 21.43 0.92 -10.67
N VAL A 138 21.17 2.06 -10.04
CA VAL A 138 20.37 3.14 -10.61
C VAL A 138 20.94 4.50 -10.20
N ARG A 139 20.77 5.50 -11.04
CA ARG A 139 21.15 6.89 -10.72
C ARG A 139 19.97 7.59 -10.08
N LEU A 140 20.16 8.09 -8.86
CA LEU A 140 19.14 8.79 -8.07
C LEU A 140 19.71 10.10 -7.52
N ARG A 141 18.86 11.13 -7.44
CA ARG A 141 19.19 12.34 -6.69
C ARG A 141 18.88 12.10 -5.21
N PRO A 142 19.83 12.34 -4.27
CA PRO A 142 19.55 12.20 -2.84
C PRO A 142 18.34 13.05 -2.41
N PRO A 143 17.41 12.47 -1.63
CA PRO A 143 16.21 13.19 -1.21
C PRO A 143 16.49 14.09 -0.01
N ARG A 144 15.57 15.01 0.22
CA ARG A 144 15.41 15.73 1.48
C ARG A 144 14.32 15.07 2.31
N SER A 145 14.46 15.10 3.63
CA SER A 145 13.53 14.46 4.54
C SER A 145 12.65 15.47 5.26
N ILE A 146 11.34 15.21 5.25
CA ILE A 146 10.35 15.84 6.13
C ILE A 146 10.03 14.84 7.24
N GLN A 147 10.15 15.26 8.50
CA GLN A 147 9.74 14.43 9.62
C GLN A 147 8.24 14.58 9.87
N VAL A 148 7.54 13.44 9.93
CA VAL A 148 6.11 13.36 10.24
C VAL A 148 5.96 12.72 11.61
N GLN A 149 5.72 13.56 12.63
CA GLN A 149 5.57 13.11 14.02
C GLN A 149 4.13 12.73 14.35
N LEU A 150 3.93 11.51 14.79
CA LEU A 150 2.64 10.98 15.25
C LEU A 150 2.61 10.95 16.77
N THR A 151 1.57 11.52 17.37
CA THR A 151 1.30 11.50 18.80
C THR A 151 -0.04 10.85 19.10
N GLY A 152 -0.34 10.58 20.37
CA GLY A 152 -1.62 9.98 20.75
C GLY A 152 -1.86 8.56 20.22
N LYS A 153 -3.13 8.18 20.16
CA LYS A 153 -3.60 6.87 19.67
C LYS A 153 -4.87 7.05 18.85
N LEU A 154 -5.10 6.17 17.88
CA LEU A 154 -6.36 6.12 17.13
C LEU A 154 -7.53 5.87 18.08
N ARG A 155 -8.62 6.62 17.86
CA ARG A 155 -9.90 6.38 18.53
C ARG A 155 -10.63 5.19 17.87
N PRO A 156 -11.57 4.55 18.58
CA PRO A 156 -12.43 3.54 17.96
C PRO A 156 -13.10 4.05 16.68
N PHE A 157 -13.18 3.18 15.67
CA PHE A 157 -13.77 3.46 14.35
C PHE A 157 -13.02 4.50 13.51
N VAL A 158 -11.76 4.78 13.85
CA VAL A 158 -10.83 5.58 13.04
C VAL A 158 -9.68 4.70 12.62
N GLY A 159 -9.44 4.58 11.33
CA GLY A 159 -8.38 3.74 10.76
C GLY A 159 -7.20 4.54 10.22
N ALA A 160 -6.16 3.82 9.78
CA ALA A 160 -4.99 4.44 9.15
C ALA A 160 -5.35 5.23 7.88
N ARG A 161 -6.41 4.86 7.18
CA ARG A 161 -6.93 5.59 6.02
C ARG A 161 -7.38 7.01 6.39
N ASP A 162 -8.07 7.15 7.51
CA ASP A 162 -8.52 8.47 7.98
C ASP A 162 -7.31 9.37 8.32
N VAL A 163 -6.25 8.79 8.90
CA VAL A 163 -4.99 9.50 9.16
C VAL A 163 -4.31 9.94 7.86
N ALA A 164 -4.26 9.07 6.86
CA ALA A 164 -3.72 9.39 5.53
C ALA A 164 -4.48 10.56 4.89
N PHE A 165 -5.80 10.55 4.99
CA PHE A 165 -6.65 11.64 4.50
C PHE A 165 -6.46 12.93 5.29
N GLU A 166 -6.31 12.85 6.60
CA GLU A 166 -6.05 14.04 7.43
C GLU A 166 -4.75 14.74 7.03
N TRP A 167 -3.69 14.00 6.69
CA TRP A 167 -2.45 14.58 6.18
C TRP A 167 -2.64 15.30 4.85
N ILE A 168 -3.39 14.71 3.91
CA ILE A 168 -3.68 15.36 2.62
C ILE A 168 -4.53 16.63 2.87
N ARG A 169 -5.53 16.55 3.74
CA ARG A 169 -6.40 17.69 4.10
C ARG A 169 -5.65 18.84 4.75
N ARG A 170 -4.57 18.56 5.49
CA ARG A 170 -3.66 19.54 6.12
C ARG A 170 -2.60 20.09 5.18
N ASP A 171 -2.77 19.91 3.88
CA ASP A 171 -1.86 20.42 2.84
C ASP A 171 -0.42 19.90 2.96
N LEU A 172 -0.26 18.63 3.31
CA LEU A 172 1.06 17.98 3.27
C LEU A 172 1.70 18.10 1.88
N ALA A 173 0.90 18.14 0.81
CA ALA A 173 1.36 18.31 -0.56
C ALA A 173 2.05 19.68 -0.76
N GLY A 174 1.47 20.78 -0.25
CA GLY A 174 2.08 22.10 -0.32
C GLY A 174 3.39 22.17 0.46
N ILE A 175 3.48 21.49 1.60
CA ILE A 175 4.72 21.38 2.38
C ILE A 175 5.80 20.65 1.58
N VAL A 176 5.47 19.49 1.01
CA VAL A 176 6.41 18.69 0.17
C VAL A 176 6.88 19.51 -1.03
N GLN A 177 5.97 20.22 -1.71
CA GLN A 177 6.31 21.04 -2.86
C GLN A 177 7.26 22.19 -2.49
N ARG A 178 7.02 22.89 -1.37
CA ARG A 178 7.93 23.96 -0.89
C ARG A 178 9.34 23.42 -0.66
N VAL A 179 9.47 22.30 0.06
CA VAL A 179 10.76 21.69 0.35
C VAL A 179 11.44 21.23 -0.93
N ALA A 180 10.72 20.56 -1.84
CA ALA A 180 11.26 20.10 -3.11
C ALA A 180 11.80 21.25 -3.96
N THR A 181 11.05 22.38 -4.02
CA THR A 181 11.43 23.55 -4.80
C THR A 181 12.62 24.27 -4.19
N SER A 182 12.62 24.51 -2.88
CA SER A 182 13.69 25.24 -2.20
C SER A 182 15.02 24.49 -2.17
N SER A 183 14.97 23.15 -2.06
CA SER A 183 16.15 22.30 -2.01
C SER A 183 16.60 21.78 -3.38
N GLU A 184 15.80 21.96 -4.42
CA GLU A 184 16.00 21.35 -5.75
C GLU A 184 16.19 19.83 -5.69
N SER A 185 15.55 19.17 -4.74
CA SER A 185 15.72 17.73 -4.46
C SER A 185 14.39 17.04 -4.25
N PRO A 186 14.27 15.75 -4.58
CA PRO A 186 13.09 14.97 -4.24
C PRO A 186 12.91 14.90 -2.72
N VAL A 187 11.69 14.66 -2.27
CA VAL A 187 11.33 14.64 -0.84
C VAL A 187 10.90 13.24 -0.42
N VAL A 188 11.36 12.80 0.74
CA VAL A 188 10.91 11.59 1.43
C VAL A 188 10.25 11.97 2.76
N LEU A 189 9.13 11.32 3.09
CA LEU A 189 8.47 11.45 4.38
C LEU A 189 9.04 10.43 5.37
N GLU A 190 9.52 10.87 6.51
CA GLU A 190 10.03 10.01 7.57
C GLU A 190 9.08 10.05 8.78
N PHE A 191 8.25 9.02 8.90
CA PHE A 191 7.28 8.90 9.99
C PHE A 191 7.93 8.44 11.28
N GLY A 192 7.53 9.03 12.39
CA GLY A 192 8.02 8.70 13.72
C GLY A 192 7.13 9.25 14.84
N GLY A 193 7.71 9.41 16.01
CA GLY A 193 7.03 9.92 17.19
C GLY A 193 6.35 8.83 18.04
N PRO A 194 5.89 9.19 19.27
CA PRO A 194 5.38 8.23 20.25
C PRO A 194 4.08 7.52 19.81
N GLY A 195 3.31 8.10 18.89
CA GLY A 195 2.11 7.50 18.31
C GLY A 195 2.41 6.34 17.37
N ALA A 196 3.57 6.35 16.70
CA ALA A 196 3.94 5.35 15.68
C ALA A 196 3.97 3.92 16.25
N ARG A 197 4.34 3.74 17.51
CA ARG A 197 4.38 2.42 18.20
C ARG A 197 3.01 1.74 18.32
N PHE A 198 1.92 2.48 18.17
CA PHE A 198 0.56 1.92 18.26
C PHE A 198 0.05 1.42 16.90
N LEU A 199 0.74 1.73 15.81
CA LEU A 199 0.40 1.31 14.46
C LEU A 199 1.14 0.00 14.12
N SER A 200 0.41 -0.97 13.60
CA SER A 200 0.98 -2.16 12.97
C SER A 200 1.71 -1.80 11.67
N VAL A 201 2.59 -2.68 11.18
CA VAL A 201 3.29 -2.49 9.89
C VAL A 201 2.29 -2.30 8.74
N ALA A 202 1.19 -3.05 8.72
CA ALA A 202 0.16 -2.90 7.70
C ALA A 202 -0.55 -1.53 7.76
N GLU A 203 -0.83 -0.99 8.95
CA GLU A 203 -1.36 0.38 9.09
C GLU A 203 -0.34 1.43 8.68
N ARG A 204 0.95 1.24 9.02
CA ARG A 204 2.05 2.09 8.55
C ARG A 204 2.18 2.07 7.02
N ALA A 205 1.95 0.92 6.38
CA ALA A 205 1.96 0.79 4.93
C ALA A 205 0.89 1.66 4.26
N ILE A 206 -0.33 1.71 4.84
CA ILE A 206 -1.39 2.61 4.38
C ILE A 206 -0.95 4.08 4.48
N LEU A 207 -0.25 4.47 5.55
CA LEU A 207 0.27 5.83 5.69
C LEU A 207 1.39 6.13 4.69
N CYS A 208 2.30 5.19 4.45
CA CYS A 208 3.36 5.37 3.47
C CYS A 208 2.84 5.47 2.03
N ALA A 209 1.71 4.81 1.73
CA ALA A 209 1.05 4.89 0.43
C ALA A 209 0.54 6.31 0.09
N VAL A 210 0.51 7.24 1.06
CA VAL A 210 0.18 8.65 0.80
C VAL A 210 1.26 9.39 0.01
N ALA A 211 2.52 8.93 0.06
CA ALA A 211 3.66 9.65 -0.50
C ALA A 211 3.47 10.11 -1.96
N PRO A 212 3.04 9.27 -2.91
CA PRO A 212 2.81 9.70 -4.28
C PRO A 212 1.70 10.76 -4.41
N HIS A 213 0.69 10.70 -3.55
CA HIS A 213 -0.45 11.63 -3.58
C HIS A 213 -0.08 13.03 -3.11
N VAL A 214 1.01 13.18 -2.39
CA VAL A 214 1.52 14.47 -1.91
C VAL A 214 2.81 14.92 -2.62
N GLY A 215 3.22 14.19 -3.68
CA GLY A 215 4.42 14.52 -4.47
C GLY A 215 5.74 14.10 -3.83
N ALA A 216 5.72 13.31 -2.77
CA ALA A 216 6.92 12.71 -2.20
C ALA A 216 7.33 11.45 -2.99
N VAL A 217 8.64 11.23 -3.15
CA VAL A 217 9.16 10.06 -3.88
C VAL A 217 9.09 8.77 -3.07
N GLY A 218 8.88 8.86 -1.77
CA GLY A 218 8.74 7.72 -0.89
C GLY A 218 8.39 8.14 0.53
N ALA A 219 8.11 7.15 1.37
CA ALA A 219 7.86 7.35 2.79
C ALA A 219 8.46 6.18 3.59
N LEU A 220 8.82 6.42 4.84
CA LEU A 220 9.48 5.42 5.70
C LEU A 220 9.00 5.52 7.15
N PHE A 221 8.85 4.38 7.79
CA PHE A 221 8.94 4.24 9.25
C PHE A 221 10.29 3.66 9.64
N GLY A 222 10.78 3.97 10.83
CA GLY A 222 11.88 3.25 11.43
C GLY A 222 11.48 1.80 11.76
N SER A 223 12.47 0.91 11.83
CA SER A 223 12.23 -0.45 12.32
C SER A 223 12.21 -0.47 13.85
N ASP A 224 11.20 -1.12 14.41
CA ASP A 224 10.97 -1.26 15.84
C ASP A 224 10.42 -2.65 16.17
N GLU A 225 9.97 -2.85 17.42
CA GLU A 225 9.34 -4.09 17.87
C GLU A 225 8.14 -4.51 16.96
N ARG A 226 7.37 -3.55 16.42
CA ARG A 226 6.26 -3.85 15.50
C ARG A 226 6.77 -4.46 14.21
N THR A 227 7.91 -3.98 13.72
CA THR A 227 8.58 -4.54 12.54
C THR A 227 9.11 -5.94 12.80
N GLU A 228 9.69 -6.19 13.97
CA GLU A 228 10.16 -7.53 14.38
C GLU A 228 8.99 -8.51 14.46
N VAL A 229 7.89 -8.12 15.13
CA VAL A 229 6.68 -8.94 15.25
C VAL A 229 6.12 -9.27 13.87
N PHE A 230 5.97 -8.28 12.99
CA PHE A 230 5.48 -8.48 11.64
C PHE A 230 6.34 -9.49 10.86
N LEU A 231 7.65 -9.28 10.82
CA LEU A 231 8.56 -10.19 10.10
C LEU A 231 8.59 -11.60 10.70
N ARG A 232 8.43 -11.74 12.01
CA ARG A 232 8.30 -13.04 12.67
C ARG A 232 7.01 -13.73 12.25
N ASP A 233 5.89 -13.02 12.27
CA ASP A 233 4.58 -13.56 11.93
C ASP A 233 4.51 -13.97 10.45
N GLU A 234 5.27 -13.27 9.57
CA GLU A 234 5.52 -13.64 8.17
C GLU A 234 6.62 -14.71 7.99
N ARG A 235 7.11 -15.35 9.07
CA ARG A 235 8.20 -16.33 9.06
C ARG A 235 9.52 -15.83 8.47
N ARG A 236 9.76 -14.51 8.56
CA ARG A 236 10.88 -13.79 7.95
C ARG A 236 11.75 -13.05 8.98
N SER A 237 11.86 -13.55 10.22
CA SER A 237 12.63 -12.89 11.31
C SER A 237 14.06 -12.54 10.90
N LYS A 238 14.71 -13.33 10.05
CA LYS A 238 16.08 -13.09 9.55
C LYS A 238 16.18 -11.87 8.63
N ALA A 239 15.06 -11.35 8.13
CA ALA A 239 15.01 -10.16 7.29
C ALA A 239 15.06 -8.85 8.09
N HIS A 240 14.88 -8.91 9.40
CA HIS A 240 14.95 -7.71 10.26
C HIS A 240 16.33 -7.04 10.18
N ARG A 241 16.31 -5.71 10.08
CA ARG A 241 17.48 -4.82 10.13
C ARG A 241 17.10 -3.58 10.92
N SER A 242 18.01 -3.10 11.74
CA SER A 242 17.80 -1.84 12.46
C SER A 242 17.81 -0.65 11.51
N LEU A 243 16.79 0.18 11.59
CA LEU A 243 16.66 1.44 10.88
C LEU A 243 16.03 2.48 11.79
N ALA A 244 16.81 3.49 12.15
CA ALA A 244 16.34 4.63 12.93
C ALA A 244 17.06 5.90 12.45
N PRO A 245 16.46 7.08 12.61
CA PRO A 245 17.17 8.33 12.40
C PRO A 245 18.32 8.45 13.42
N ASP A 246 19.40 9.13 13.05
CA ASP A 246 20.45 9.47 14.01
C ASP A 246 19.95 10.52 14.99
N ALA A 247 20.49 10.54 16.18
CA ALA A 247 20.22 11.60 17.15
C ALA A 247 20.67 12.94 16.56
N GLY A 248 19.76 13.92 16.54
CA GLY A 248 20.02 15.23 15.93
C GLY A 248 20.07 15.25 14.41
N ALA A 249 19.60 14.20 13.73
CA ALA A 249 19.50 14.20 12.26
C ALA A 249 18.69 15.42 11.78
N PRO A 250 19.20 16.18 10.80
CA PRO A 250 18.49 17.33 10.28
C PRO A 250 17.30 16.91 9.44
N PHE A 251 16.19 17.62 9.59
CA PHE A 251 15.02 17.56 8.73
C PHE A 251 14.75 18.93 8.15
N GLU A 252 14.30 19.00 6.91
CA GLU A 252 13.96 20.29 6.27
C GLU A 252 12.71 20.91 6.91
N GLU A 253 11.77 20.07 7.33
CA GLU A 253 10.57 20.47 8.04
C GLU A 253 10.10 19.34 8.98
N VAL A 254 9.42 19.73 10.08
CA VAL A 254 8.83 18.79 11.04
C VAL A 254 7.35 19.12 11.16
N VAL A 255 6.51 18.14 10.84
CA VAL A 255 5.05 18.26 10.94
C VAL A 255 4.52 17.25 11.95
N SER A 256 3.46 17.59 12.68
CA SER A 256 2.92 16.75 13.76
C SER A 256 1.42 16.52 13.62
N LEU A 257 0.97 15.32 13.99
CA LEU A 257 -0.44 14.95 14.06
C LEU A 257 -0.73 14.14 15.31
N ASP A 258 -1.75 14.57 16.06
CA ASP A 258 -2.35 13.75 17.11
C ASP A 258 -3.35 12.78 16.49
N LEU A 259 -3.06 11.47 16.58
CA LEU A 259 -3.93 10.40 16.11
C LEU A 259 -5.29 10.42 16.81
N GLY A 260 -5.35 10.91 18.05
CA GLY A 260 -6.59 11.05 18.82
C GLY A 260 -7.51 12.17 18.33
N ALA A 261 -7.00 13.10 17.52
CA ALA A 261 -7.78 14.21 16.97
C ALA A 261 -8.40 13.89 15.59
N VAL A 262 -8.04 12.76 14.97
CA VAL A 262 -8.54 12.40 13.64
C VAL A 262 -9.99 11.91 13.72
N ASP A 263 -10.82 12.40 12.81
CA ASP A 263 -12.20 11.97 12.61
C ASP A 263 -12.32 11.01 11.41
N PRO A 264 -13.42 10.24 11.27
CA PRO A 264 -13.71 9.50 10.07
C PRO A 264 -13.84 10.42 8.86
N LEU A 265 -13.00 10.20 7.86
CA LEU A 265 -12.88 11.00 6.64
C LEU A 265 -13.19 10.16 5.40
N VAL A 266 -13.60 10.83 4.34
CA VAL A 266 -13.80 10.24 3.03
C VAL A 266 -13.20 11.11 1.95
N ARG A 267 -12.71 10.50 0.88
CA ARG A 267 -12.37 11.21 -0.35
C ARG A 267 -13.50 11.03 -1.37
N HIS A 268 -14.05 12.14 -1.81
CA HIS A 268 -15.13 12.20 -2.79
C HIS A 268 -14.89 13.35 -3.77
N GLN A 269 -14.94 13.07 -5.07
CA GLN A 269 -14.75 14.05 -6.13
C GLN A 269 -13.49 14.92 -5.96
N GLY A 270 -12.38 14.29 -5.60
CA GLY A 270 -11.09 14.95 -5.41
C GLY A 270 -10.90 15.67 -4.07
N SER A 271 -11.97 15.84 -3.29
CA SER A 271 -11.92 16.51 -1.97
C SER A 271 -11.97 15.49 -0.83
N ILE A 272 -11.28 15.81 0.28
CA ILE A 272 -11.36 15.05 1.52
C ILE A 272 -12.21 15.80 2.50
N VAL A 273 -13.29 15.15 2.95
CA VAL A 273 -14.30 15.74 3.83
C VAL A 273 -14.65 14.78 4.98
N PRO A 274 -15.15 15.29 6.11
CA PRO A 274 -15.73 14.44 7.15
C PRO A 274 -16.87 13.58 6.61
N VAL A 275 -16.92 12.31 7.01
CA VAL A 275 -17.94 11.37 6.53
C VAL A 275 -19.38 11.86 6.77
N ARG A 276 -19.60 12.68 7.81
CA ARG A 276 -20.91 13.29 8.13
C ARG A 276 -21.48 14.17 7.02
N GLU A 277 -20.64 14.73 6.15
CA GLU A 277 -21.10 15.56 5.02
C GLU A 277 -21.80 14.74 3.93
N LEU A 278 -21.50 13.46 3.84
CA LEU A 278 -22.18 12.54 2.94
C LEU A 278 -23.24 11.69 3.64
N ALA A 279 -23.42 11.84 4.95
CA ALA A 279 -24.29 10.99 5.75
C ALA A 279 -25.72 10.90 5.20
N GLY A 280 -26.27 9.69 5.16
CA GLY A 280 -27.61 9.42 4.68
C GLY A 280 -27.75 9.23 3.17
N LYS A 281 -26.72 9.54 2.36
CA LYS A 281 -26.77 9.26 0.92
C LYS A 281 -26.81 7.74 0.67
N PRO A 282 -27.63 7.27 -0.28
CA PRO A 282 -27.73 5.85 -0.59
C PRO A 282 -26.44 5.31 -1.21
N VAL A 283 -26.13 4.05 -0.87
CA VAL A 283 -24.95 3.33 -1.40
C VAL A 283 -25.46 2.17 -2.25
N SER A 284 -24.96 2.06 -3.48
CA SER A 284 -25.30 0.98 -4.40
C SER A 284 -24.20 -0.08 -4.51
N GLN A 285 -22.95 0.27 -4.18
CA GLN A 285 -21.86 -0.69 -4.20
C GLN A 285 -20.85 -0.41 -3.08
N VAL A 286 -20.30 -1.48 -2.51
CA VAL A 286 -19.16 -1.42 -1.58
C VAL A 286 -18.10 -2.41 -2.04
N LEU A 287 -16.87 -1.95 -2.21
CA LEU A 287 -15.68 -2.75 -2.50
C LEU A 287 -14.74 -2.71 -1.29
N LEU A 288 -14.67 -3.80 -0.55
CA LEU A 288 -13.77 -3.98 0.58
C LEU A 288 -12.48 -4.69 0.14
N GLY A 289 -11.33 -4.21 0.57
CA GLY A 289 -10.02 -4.77 0.23
C GLY A 289 -9.29 -3.95 -0.83
N GLY A 290 -8.67 -4.62 -1.77
CA GLY A 290 -7.87 -3.97 -2.83
C GLY A 290 -6.45 -3.61 -2.40
N ASP A 291 -5.73 -2.97 -3.31
CA ASP A 291 -4.32 -2.60 -3.09
C ASP A 291 -4.20 -1.48 -2.06
N THR A 292 -3.43 -1.71 -1.00
CA THR A 292 -3.29 -0.78 0.15
C THR A 292 -4.63 -0.31 0.76
N GLY A 293 -5.72 -1.02 0.44
CA GLY A 293 -7.08 -0.63 0.83
C GLY A 293 -7.45 -1.04 2.24
N SER A 294 -7.02 -2.23 2.66
CA SER A 294 -7.39 -2.79 3.97
C SER A 294 -6.28 -3.69 4.52
N THR A 295 -6.14 -3.67 5.83
CA THR A 295 -5.29 -4.62 6.58
C THR A 295 -6.07 -5.89 6.91
N LEU A 296 -5.38 -7.00 7.17
CA LEU A 296 -6.01 -8.23 7.65
C LEU A 296 -6.87 -7.98 8.90
N ARG A 297 -6.39 -7.14 9.82
CA ARG A 297 -7.13 -6.75 11.03
C ARG A 297 -8.45 -6.04 10.70
N GLU A 298 -8.43 -5.10 9.74
CA GLU A 298 -9.65 -4.40 9.31
C GLU A 298 -10.66 -5.33 8.65
N LEU A 299 -10.21 -6.31 7.87
CA LEU A 299 -11.09 -7.34 7.31
C LEU A 299 -11.79 -8.15 8.41
N PHE A 300 -11.08 -8.53 9.47
CA PHE A 300 -11.67 -9.17 10.66
C PHE A 300 -12.65 -8.25 11.40
N VAL A 301 -12.32 -6.96 11.52
CA VAL A 301 -13.20 -5.95 12.14
C VAL A 301 -14.52 -5.87 11.36
N VAL A 302 -14.45 -5.76 10.02
CA VAL A 302 -15.63 -5.70 9.16
C VAL A 302 -16.46 -6.98 9.27
N ALA A 303 -15.83 -8.17 9.20
CA ALA A 303 -16.53 -9.44 9.37
C ALA A 303 -17.28 -9.50 10.70
N THR A 304 -16.65 -9.04 11.79
CA THR A 304 -17.24 -9.02 13.13
C THR A 304 -18.36 -8.00 13.26
N LEU A 305 -18.22 -6.79 12.72
CA LEU A 305 -19.26 -5.74 12.72
C LEU A 305 -20.50 -6.15 11.92
N LEU A 306 -20.29 -6.92 10.86
CA LEU A 306 -21.36 -7.37 9.96
C LEU A 306 -21.96 -8.73 10.35
N LYS A 307 -21.44 -9.37 11.36
CA LYS A 307 -21.95 -10.67 11.83
C LYS A 307 -23.45 -10.60 12.08
N SER A 308 -24.19 -11.58 11.55
CA SER A 308 -25.67 -11.64 11.61
C SER A 308 -26.42 -10.51 10.89
N LYS A 309 -25.74 -9.68 10.10
CA LYS A 309 -26.37 -8.70 9.20
C LYS A 309 -26.54 -9.29 7.81
N ARG A 310 -27.35 -8.61 7.01
CA ARG A 310 -27.54 -8.92 5.58
C ARG A 310 -27.39 -7.63 4.78
N VAL A 311 -26.73 -7.73 3.64
CA VAL A 311 -26.61 -6.62 2.70
C VAL A 311 -28.02 -6.18 2.25
N PRO A 312 -28.33 -4.88 2.25
CA PRO A 312 -29.61 -4.37 1.78
C PRO A 312 -29.87 -4.67 0.31
N LYS A 313 -31.15 -4.79 -0.08
CA LYS A 313 -31.52 -4.95 -1.50
C LYS A 313 -30.98 -3.78 -2.34
N GLY A 314 -30.38 -4.08 -3.48
CA GLY A 314 -29.83 -3.08 -4.40
C GLY A 314 -28.43 -2.59 -4.06
N LEU A 315 -27.80 -3.10 -2.99
CA LEU A 315 -26.40 -2.88 -2.69
C LEU A 315 -25.58 -4.11 -3.09
N ASP A 316 -24.56 -3.91 -3.89
CA ASP A 316 -23.57 -4.93 -4.27
C ASP A 316 -22.36 -4.84 -3.31
N PHE A 317 -22.10 -5.91 -2.57
CA PHE A 317 -20.96 -5.97 -1.64
C PHE A 317 -19.88 -6.88 -2.21
N LEU A 318 -18.75 -6.28 -2.61
CA LEU A 318 -17.60 -6.94 -3.20
C LEU A 318 -16.47 -7.05 -2.18
N LEU A 319 -15.82 -8.21 -2.15
CA LEU A 319 -14.61 -8.47 -1.37
C LEU A 319 -13.47 -8.82 -2.32
N ALA A 320 -12.47 -7.94 -2.44
CA ALA A 320 -11.22 -8.21 -3.13
C ALA A 320 -10.11 -8.36 -2.08
N ALA A 321 -9.78 -9.59 -1.71
CA ALA A 321 -8.74 -9.82 -0.70
C ALA A 321 -7.41 -9.21 -1.17
N PRO A 322 -6.69 -8.45 -0.32
CA PRO A 322 -5.43 -7.81 -0.70
C PRO A 322 -4.35 -8.81 -1.14
N SER A 323 -4.30 -9.98 -0.51
CA SER A 323 -3.41 -11.08 -0.88
C SER A 323 -4.08 -12.44 -0.68
N ARG A 324 -3.54 -13.45 -1.36
CA ARG A 324 -3.98 -14.84 -1.18
C ARG A 324 -3.77 -15.31 0.26
N GLN A 325 -2.66 -14.91 0.91
CA GLN A 325 -2.41 -15.20 2.31
C GLN A 325 -3.55 -14.67 3.20
N MET A 326 -3.95 -13.40 3.02
CA MET A 326 -5.06 -12.83 3.78
C MET A 326 -6.38 -13.57 3.53
N LEU A 327 -6.63 -13.98 2.27
CA LEU A 327 -7.83 -14.74 1.92
C LEU A 327 -7.84 -16.10 2.61
N GLU A 328 -6.71 -16.81 2.65
CA GLU A 328 -6.54 -18.09 3.33
C GLU A 328 -6.82 -17.94 4.84
N VAL A 329 -6.23 -16.95 5.48
CA VAL A 329 -6.46 -16.65 6.91
C VAL A 329 -7.93 -16.34 7.20
N LEU A 330 -8.60 -15.57 6.32
CA LEU A 330 -10.03 -15.31 6.46
C LEU A 330 -10.87 -16.60 6.32
N ALA A 331 -10.47 -17.50 5.43
CA ALA A 331 -11.15 -18.77 5.23
C ALA A 331 -10.98 -19.71 6.45
N GLU A 332 -9.75 -19.89 6.91
CA GLU A 332 -9.43 -20.73 8.07
C GLU A 332 -10.09 -20.26 9.36
N SER A 333 -10.19 -18.95 9.57
CA SER A 333 -10.82 -18.36 10.76
C SER A 333 -12.34 -18.36 10.73
N GLY A 334 -12.96 -18.65 9.60
CA GLY A 334 -14.41 -18.53 9.39
C GLY A 334 -14.88 -17.10 9.09
N ALA A 335 -14.01 -16.10 9.11
CA ALA A 335 -14.38 -14.71 8.82
C ALA A 335 -14.86 -14.52 7.37
N LEU A 336 -14.29 -15.28 6.41
CA LEU A 336 -14.77 -15.30 5.04
C LEU A 336 -16.22 -15.83 4.95
N ALA A 337 -16.53 -16.88 5.70
CA ALA A 337 -17.89 -17.43 5.75
C ALA A 337 -18.88 -16.41 6.32
N ASP A 338 -18.51 -15.66 7.37
CA ASP A 338 -19.34 -14.59 7.95
C ASP A 338 -19.59 -13.47 6.92
N LEU A 339 -18.56 -13.05 6.14
CA LEU A 339 -18.71 -12.05 5.07
C LEU A 339 -19.61 -12.54 3.93
N ILE A 340 -19.41 -13.79 3.46
CA ILE A 340 -20.28 -14.40 2.43
C ILE A 340 -21.72 -14.51 2.94
N ALA A 341 -21.91 -14.92 4.19
CA ALA A 341 -23.24 -14.99 4.81
C ALA A 341 -23.92 -13.61 4.92
N THR A 342 -23.16 -12.53 5.03
CA THR A 342 -23.70 -11.16 4.95
C THR A 342 -24.19 -10.83 3.54
N GLY A 343 -23.60 -11.42 2.51
CA GLY A 343 -23.89 -11.18 1.09
C GLY A 343 -22.69 -10.67 0.29
N ALA A 344 -21.46 -10.79 0.83
CA ALA A 344 -20.27 -10.44 0.10
C ALA A 344 -20.06 -11.40 -1.08
N ARG A 345 -19.67 -10.83 -2.23
CA ARG A 345 -19.18 -11.57 -3.38
C ARG A 345 -17.66 -11.47 -3.44
N LEU A 346 -17.00 -12.61 -3.43
CA LEU A 346 -15.54 -12.65 -3.64
C LEU A 346 -15.25 -12.33 -5.11
N VAL A 347 -14.32 -11.41 -5.34
CA VAL A 347 -13.88 -11.00 -6.68
C VAL A 347 -12.35 -11.09 -6.80
N GLU A 348 -11.88 -11.24 -8.02
CA GLU A 348 -10.45 -11.35 -8.31
C GLU A 348 -9.69 -10.07 -7.94
N PRO A 349 -8.43 -10.18 -7.47
CA PRO A 349 -7.60 -9.03 -7.12
C PRO A 349 -7.01 -8.34 -8.37
N ASP A 350 -7.89 -7.82 -9.23
CA ASP A 350 -7.54 -7.11 -10.45
C ASP A 350 -7.61 -5.59 -10.20
N PRO A 351 -6.58 -4.79 -10.53
CA PRO A 351 -6.58 -3.34 -10.27
C PRO A 351 -7.76 -2.58 -10.87
N ARG A 352 -8.37 -3.08 -11.95
CA ARG A 352 -9.51 -2.45 -12.62
C ARG A 352 -10.82 -2.51 -11.83
N ILE A 353 -10.89 -3.28 -10.74
CA ILE A 353 -12.11 -3.37 -9.92
C ILE A 353 -12.47 -2.02 -9.27
N ALA A 354 -11.48 -1.26 -8.83
CA ALA A 354 -11.71 0.03 -8.15
C ALA A 354 -12.23 1.14 -9.09
N THR A 355 -12.16 0.93 -10.40
CA THR A 355 -12.67 1.89 -11.40
C THR A 355 -14.11 1.61 -11.84
N GLY A 356 -14.70 0.49 -11.40
CA GLY A 356 -15.99 0.01 -11.87
C GLY A 356 -15.99 -0.63 -13.26
N LEU A 357 -14.82 -0.78 -13.90
CA LEU A 357 -14.72 -1.35 -15.25
C LEU A 357 -15.09 -2.84 -15.29
N LEU A 358 -14.71 -3.61 -14.26
CA LEU A 358 -15.04 -5.04 -14.18
C LEU A 358 -16.39 -5.30 -13.50
N TYR A 359 -16.73 -4.50 -12.50
CA TYR A 359 -17.96 -4.65 -11.70
C TYR A 359 -18.63 -3.28 -11.57
N PRO A 360 -19.39 -2.84 -12.57
CA PRO A 360 -20.07 -1.54 -12.52
C PRO A 360 -21.12 -1.53 -11.40
N PRO A 361 -21.29 -0.39 -10.70
CA PRO A 361 -22.31 -0.26 -9.68
C PRO A 361 -23.72 -0.58 -10.21
N PRO A 362 -24.54 -1.33 -9.48
CA PRO A 362 -25.86 -1.77 -9.96
C PRO A 362 -26.94 -0.68 -9.95
N GLY A 363 -26.64 0.51 -9.44
CA GLY A 363 -27.63 1.58 -9.31
C GLY A 363 -27.00 2.97 -9.13
N PRO A 364 -27.83 4.01 -8.99
CA PRO A 364 -27.40 5.41 -8.96
C PRO A 364 -26.80 5.86 -7.61
N GLY A 365 -26.76 4.99 -6.60
CA GLY A 365 -26.16 5.30 -5.30
C GLY A 365 -24.65 5.44 -5.36
N LEU A 366 -24.03 5.84 -4.25
CA LEU A 366 -22.59 5.94 -4.16
C LEU A 366 -21.92 4.56 -4.29
N SER A 367 -20.77 4.51 -4.95
CA SER A 367 -19.85 3.38 -4.90
C SER A 367 -18.74 3.70 -3.89
N LEU A 368 -18.60 2.87 -2.84
CA LEU A 368 -17.60 3.03 -1.80
C LEU A 368 -16.49 2.00 -1.94
N THR A 369 -15.24 2.41 -1.72
CA THR A 369 -14.09 1.52 -1.75
C THR A 369 -13.07 1.85 -0.66
N THR A 370 -12.31 0.85 -0.21
CA THR A 370 -11.15 1.06 0.67
C THR A 370 -9.87 1.33 -0.12
N CYS A 371 -9.79 0.97 -1.40
CA CYS A 371 -8.60 1.20 -2.22
C CYS A 371 -8.72 2.47 -3.08
N GLU A 372 -7.56 3.06 -3.36
CA GLU A 372 -7.47 4.20 -4.26
C GLU A 372 -7.64 3.74 -5.72
N PRO A 373 -8.58 4.31 -6.49
CA PRO A 373 -8.73 3.98 -7.91
C PRO A 373 -7.54 4.54 -8.70
N GLU A 374 -7.21 3.88 -9.81
CA GLU A 374 -6.34 4.45 -10.83
C GLU A 374 -7.15 5.34 -11.77
N GLY A 375 -6.76 6.61 -11.85
CA GLY A 375 -7.43 7.58 -12.72
C GLY A 375 -8.80 8.05 -12.23
N PRO A 376 -9.56 8.75 -13.08
CA PRO A 376 -10.85 9.29 -12.71
C PRO A 376 -11.86 8.16 -12.44
N ALA A 377 -12.38 8.10 -11.23
CA ALA A 377 -13.43 7.16 -10.86
C ALA A 377 -14.47 7.86 -10.00
N ASN A 378 -15.75 7.59 -10.26
CA ASN A 378 -16.84 8.12 -9.46
C ASN A 378 -17.07 7.23 -8.23
N VAL A 379 -16.08 7.19 -7.36
CA VAL A 379 -16.11 6.40 -6.13
C VAL A 379 -15.82 7.27 -4.91
N VAL A 380 -16.29 6.84 -3.76
CA VAL A 380 -15.95 7.38 -2.45
C VAL A 380 -14.93 6.46 -1.80
N VAL A 381 -13.74 6.97 -1.52
CA VAL A 381 -12.73 6.19 -0.79
C VAL A 381 -12.88 6.47 0.71
N ALA A 382 -12.97 5.41 1.51
CA ALA A 382 -13.19 5.51 2.96
C ALA A 382 -12.50 4.37 3.72
N SER A 383 -12.46 4.45 5.04
CA SER A 383 -11.97 3.40 5.93
C SER A 383 -12.90 2.17 5.91
N ALA A 384 -12.35 1.02 6.27
CA ALA A 384 -13.10 -0.25 6.31
C ALA A 384 -14.31 -0.20 7.25
N GLU A 385 -14.21 0.52 8.37
CA GLU A 385 -15.30 0.72 9.32
C GLU A 385 -16.44 1.56 8.72
N THR A 386 -16.12 2.58 7.92
CA THR A 386 -17.12 3.37 7.18
C THR A 386 -17.84 2.51 6.14
N LEU A 387 -17.10 1.64 5.44
CA LEU A 387 -17.68 0.68 4.51
C LEU A 387 -18.60 -0.31 5.24
N ALA A 388 -18.18 -0.85 6.40
CA ALA A 388 -19.00 -1.74 7.21
C ALA A 388 -20.32 -1.07 7.60
N TYR A 389 -20.30 0.20 7.98
CA TYR A 389 -21.52 0.96 8.27
C TYR A 389 -22.43 1.04 7.04
N ALA A 390 -21.88 1.33 5.88
CA ALA A 390 -22.64 1.41 4.63
C ALA A 390 -23.27 0.06 4.25
N VAL A 391 -22.53 -1.04 4.38
CA VAL A 391 -23.08 -2.41 4.16
C VAL A 391 -24.21 -2.71 5.14
N ALA A 392 -24.07 -2.32 6.41
CA ALA A 392 -25.09 -2.59 7.42
C ALA A 392 -26.39 -1.80 7.23
N THR A 393 -26.34 -0.61 6.61
CA THR A 393 -27.45 0.35 6.59
C THR A 393 -27.96 0.71 5.19
N GLY A 394 -27.20 0.40 4.13
CA GLY A 394 -27.47 0.84 2.75
C GLY A 394 -27.16 2.32 2.50
N LYS A 395 -26.57 3.02 3.46
CA LYS A 395 -26.27 4.45 3.40
C LYS A 395 -24.88 4.73 3.96
N ILE A 396 -24.19 5.72 3.41
CA ILE A 396 -22.95 6.21 4.02
C ILE A 396 -23.25 6.94 5.32
N GLY A 397 -22.37 6.83 6.31
CA GLY A 397 -22.49 7.54 7.57
C GLY A 397 -21.34 7.27 8.52
N ASP A 398 -21.37 7.89 9.68
CA ASP A 398 -20.31 7.81 10.67
C ASP A 398 -20.27 6.41 11.32
N PRO A 399 -19.18 5.66 11.22
CA PRO A 399 -19.08 4.31 11.78
C PRO A 399 -19.18 4.28 13.31
N ARG A 400 -18.96 5.41 14.00
CA ARG A 400 -19.16 5.53 15.45
C ARG A 400 -20.61 5.27 15.87
N ALA A 401 -21.55 5.32 14.94
CA ALA A 401 -22.94 4.93 15.18
C ALA A 401 -23.13 3.43 15.51
N PHE A 402 -22.14 2.57 15.28
CA PHE A 402 -22.12 1.21 15.84
C PHE A 402 -22.03 1.17 17.37
N LYS A 403 -21.60 2.27 18.03
CA LYS A 403 -21.50 2.48 19.48
C LYS A 403 -20.48 1.59 20.20
N ARG A 404 -20.30 0.34 19.79
CA ARG A 404 -19.40 -0.62 20.44
C ARG A 404 -18.31 -1.05 19.46
N PRO A 405 -17.04 -0.70 19.73
CA PRO A 405 -15.93 -1.20 18.93
C PRO A 405 -15.76 -2.70 19.16
N VAL A 406 -15.41 -3.41 18.12
CA VAL A 406 -15.13 -4.85 18.20
C VAL A 406 -13.65 -5.10 18.48
N ARG A 407 -13.37 -6.14 19.24
CA ARG A 407 -12.01 -6.65 19.45
C ARG A 407 -11.82 -7.87 18.55
N VAL A 408 -10.76 -7.86 17.77
CA VAL A 408 -10.40 -8.98 16.91
C VAL A 408 -8.98 -9.45 17.22
N THR A 409 -8.76 -10.74 17.08
CA THR A 409 -7.44 -11.35 17.19
C THR A 409 -7.01 -11.81 15.81
N VAL A 410 -5.87 -11.31 15.36
CA VAL A 410 -5.24 -11.75 14.11
C VAL A 410 -4.29 -12.90 14.45
N PRO A 411 -4.25 -13.98 13.66
CA PRO A 411 -3.27 -15.06 13.82
C PRO A 411 -1.84 -14.53 13.84
N ARG A 412 -0.99 -15.14 14.67
CA ARG A 412 0.40 -14.69 14.83
C ARG A 412 1.37 -15.31 13.84
N VAL A 413 1.05 -16.48 13.32
CA VAL A 413 1.89 -17.17 12.33
C VAL A 413 1.04 -17.31 11.08
N LEU A 414 1.44 -16.59 10.04
CA LEU A 414 0.68 -16.55 8.81
C LEU A 414 1.10 -17.68 7.86
N PRO A 415 0.18 -18.22 7.05
CA PRO A 415 0.50 -19.23 6.05
C PRO A 415 1.43 -18.66 4.99
N THR A 416 2.25 -19.52 4.41
CA THR A 416 3.07 -19.17 3.24
C THR A 416 2.62 -20.06 2.10
N ASP A 417 2.08 -19.44 1.08
CA ASP A 417 1.69 -20.13 -0.15
C ASP A 417 2.73 -19.94 -1.27
N ASP A 418 2.64 -20.76 -2.30
CA ASP A 418 3.51 -20.71 -3.48
C ASP A 418 2.82 -19.88 -4.57
N VAL A 419 2.79 -18.55 -4.37
CA VAL A 419 2.21 -17.59 -5.33
C VAL A 419 3.21 -17.14 -6.40
N PHE A 420 4.48 -17.51 -6.26
CA PHE A 420 5.54 -17.14 -7.19
C PHE A 420 6.01 -18.33 -8.01
N VAL A 421 6.27 -18.06 -9.30
CA VAL A 421 7.00 -18.97 -10.16
C VAL A 421 8.44 -18.48 -10.22
N SER A 422 9.37 -19.35 -9.86
CA SER A 422 10.82 -19.15 -9.99
C SER A 422 11.41 -20.30 -10.80
N ARG A 423 12.57 -20.04 -11.45
CA ARG A 423 13.33 -21.12 -12.09
C ARG A 423 14.01 -22.00 -11.09
#